data_834515e4634083df2307440b77e4a07d
#
_entry.id   834515e4634083df2307440b77e4a07d
#
_cell.length_a   1.000
_cell.length_b   1.000
_cell.length_c   1.000
_cell.angle_alpha   90.00
_cell.angle_beta   90.00
_cell.angle_gamma   90.00
#
_symmetry.space_group_name_H-M   'P 1'
#
loop_
_entity.id
_entity.type
_entity.pdbx_description
1 polymer ?
#
loop_
_entity_poly.entity_id
_entity_poly.type
_entity_poly.pdbx_seq_one_letter_code
_entity_poly.pdbx_strand_id
1 'polypeptide(L)'
;GAMHFVRTIGEAQRALAGGVTPIVCVGETLAEREANRTEEVVKRQLAAVIHLNGHCISEIVVAYEPVWAIGTGKTASPEQAQQVHAVLRAQLKAASPQAGRIHLLYGGSMNAANAAQLLAQADIDGGLVGGASLKAPDFLTIIAAAR
;
A
#
# COMPACT_ATOMS: atom_id res chain seq x y z
N GLY A 1 -10.86 10.86 10.49
CA GLY A 1 -11.94 9.93 10.21
C GLY A 1 -11.52 8.48 10.44
N ALA A 2 -12.47 7.58 10.55
CA ALA A 2 -12.19 6.16 10.71
C ALA A 2 -11.65 5.56 9.40
N MET A 3 -10.70 4.62 9.52
CA MET A 3 -10.14 3.87 8.41
C MET A 3 -10.39 2.38 8.63
N HIS A 4 -10.54 1.62 7.56
CA HIS A 4 -10.80 0.19 7.64
C HIS A 4 -10.09 -0.55 6.50
N PHE A 5 -9.43 -1.65 6.85
CA PHE A 5 -8.85 -2.56 5.85
C PHE A 5 -9.98 -3.33 5.14
N VAL A 6 -9.92 -3.37 3.83
CA VAL A 6 -10.92 -4.04 3.01
C VAL A 6 -10.27 -5.12 2.15
N ARG A 7 -10.98 -6.22 1.98
CA ARG A 7 -10.53 -7.40 1.22
C ARG A 7 -11.22 -7.51 -0.12
N THR A 8 -12.37 -6.88 -0.25
CA THR A 8 -13.17 -6.94 -1.48
C THR A 8 -13.61 -5.54 -1.89
N ILE A 9 -13.97 -5.41 -3.14
CA ILE A 9 -14.46 -4.14 -3.69
C ILE A 9 -15.80 -3.76 -3.07
N GLY A 10 -16.66 -4.75 -2.80
CA GLY A 10 -17.93 -4.51 -2.11
C GLY A 10 -17.75 -3.93 -0.71
N GLU A 11 -16.74 -4.40 0.03
CA GLU A 11 -16.38 -3.83 1.33
C GLU A 11 -15.91 -2.37 1.19
N ALA A 12 -15.09 -2.07 0.17
CA ALA A 12 -14.64 -0.71 -0.08
C ALA A 12 -15.81 0.24 -0.36
N GLN A 13 -16.75 -0.20 -1.19
CA GLN A 13 -17.95 0.59 -1.51
C GLN A 13 -18.82 0.83 -0.27
N ARG A 14 -19.03 -0.20 0.57
CA ARG A 14 -19.79 -0.07 1.81
C ARG A 14 -19.09 0.86 2.81
N ALA A 15 -17.76 0.79 2.91
CA ALA A 15 -16.99 1.68 3.78
C ALA A 15 -17.15 3.14 3.36
N LEU A 16 -17.01 3.43 2.08
CA LEU A 16 -17.20 4.78 1.54
C LEU A 16 -18.60 5.30 1.79
N ALA A 17 -19.62 4.46 1.55
CA ALA A 17 -21.01 4.83 1.80
C ALA A 17 -21.27 5.13 3.28
N GLY A 18 -20.56 4.49 4.20
CA GLY A 18 -20.66 4.71 5.64
C GLY A 18 -19.76 5.82 6.17
N GLY A 19 -19.06 6.55 5.32
CA GLY A 19 -18.14 7.62 5.73
C GLY A 19 -16.81 7.11 6.31
N VAL A 20 -16.46 5.87 6.05
CA VAL A 20 -15.19 5.24 6.49
C VAL A 20 -14.23 5.17 5.31
N THR A 21 -12.99 5.60 5.53
CA THR A 21 -11.94 5.52 4.50
C THR A 21 -11.43 4.08 4.38
N PRO A 22 -11.61 3.42 3.22
CA PRO A 22 -11.07 2.09 3.02
C PRO A 22 -9.57 2.14 2.73
N ILE A 23 -8.84 1.19 3.30
CA ILE A 23 -7.45 0.92 2.93
C ILE A 23 -7.47 -0.33 2.05
N VAL A 24 -7.27 -0.14 0.75
CA VAL A 24 -7.32 -1.22 -0.23
C VAL A 24 -5.92 -1.81 -0.39
N CYS A 25 -5.80 -3.09 -0.09
CA CYS A 25 -4.52 -3.79 -0.14
C CYS A 25 -4.36 -4.52 -1.47
N VAL A 26 -3.21 -4.33 -2.11
CA VAL A 26 -2.82 -5.05 -3.33
C VAL A 26 -1.44 -5.66 -3.12
N GLY A 27 -1.19 -6.81 -3.72
CA GLY A 27 0.11 -7.46 -3.62
C GLY A 27 0.12 -8.83 -4.29
N GLU A 28 1.30 -9.24 -4.73
CA GLU A 28 1.54 -10.52 -5.38
C GLU A 28 1.97 -11.60 -4.39
N THR A 29 1.76 -12.85 -4.78
CA THR A 29 2.33 -14.01 -4.10
C THR A 29 3.80 -14.18 -4.47
N LEU A 30 4.53 -15.02 -3.72
CA LEU A 30 5.92 -15.34 -4.05
C LEU A 30 6.05 -15.99 -5.43
N ALA A 31 5.16 -16.90 -5.77
CA ALA A 31 5.16 -17.56 -7.08
C ALA A 31 4.99 -16.56 -8.23
N GLU A 32 4.11 -15.59 -8.05
CA GLU A 32 3.89 -14.54 -9.04
C GLU A 32 5.12 -13.64 -9.19
N ARG A 33 5.79 -13.30 -8.08
CA ARG A 33 7.03 -12.52 -8.11
C ARG A 33 8.16 -13.28 -8.80
N GLU A 34 8.34 -14.54 -8.46
CA GLU A 34 9.37 -15.39 -9.07
C GLU A 34 9.14 -15.60 -10.58
N ALA A 35 7.87 -15.55 -11.01
CA ALA A 35 7.51 -15.60 -12.42
C ALA A 35 7.58 -14.23 -13.13
N ASN A 36 8.10 -13.19 -12.47
CA ASN A 36 8.16 -11.81 -12.96
C ASN A 36 6.79 -11.22 -13.34
N ARG A 37 5.75 -11.60 -12.60
CA ARG A 37 4.36 -11.16 -12.83
C ARG A 37 3.88 -10.12 -11.83
N THR A 38 4.75 -9.61 -10.96
CA THR A 38 4.37 -8.65 -9.91
C THR A 38 3.59 -7.46 -10.47
N GLU A 39 4.13 -6.80 -11.49
CA GLU A 39 3.53 -5.61 -12.08
C GLU A 39 2.16 -5.91 -12.68
N GLU A 40 2.05 -6.99 -13.43
CA GLU A 40 0.77 -7.45 -14.00
C GLU A 40 -0.28 -7.65 -12.91
N VAL A 41 0.09 -8.34 -11.83
CA VAL A 41 -0.84 -8.68 -10.74
C VAL A 41 -1.34 -7.43 -10.03
N VAL A 42 -0.44 -6.56 -9.60
CA VAL A 42 -0.84 -5.36 -8.84
C VAL A 42 -1.63 -4.38 -9.72
N LYS A 43 -1.29 -4.25 -10.98
CA LYS A 43 -2.06 -3.45 -11.94
C LYS A 43 -3.48 -3.98 -12.12
N ARG A 44 -3.64 -5.29 -12.25
CA ARG A 44 -4.95 -5.92 -12.38
C ARG A 44 -5.81 -5.69 -11.13
N GLN A 45 -5.22 -5.88 -9.95
CA GLN A 45 -5.91 -5.67 -8.69
C GLN A 45 -6.37 -4.24 -8.53
N LEU A 46 -5.51 -3.26 -8.81
CA LEU A 46 -5.85 -1.85 -8.71
C LEU A 46 -6.84 -1.42 -9.79
N ALA A 47 -6.73 -1.96 -11.01
CA ALA A 47 -7.68 -1.67 -12.08
C ALA A 47 -9.12 -2.04 -11.69
N ALA A 48 -9.30 -3.16 -11.02
CA ALA A 48 -10.62 -3.57 -10.53
C ALA A 48 -11.18 -2.57 -9.51
N VAL A 49 -10.34 -2.05 -8.62
CA VAL A 49 -10.71 -1.03 -7.64
C VAL A 49 -11.09 0.29 -8.32
N ILE A 50 -10.28 0.75 -9.27
CA ILE A 50 -10.54 1.97 -10.04
C ILE A 50 -11.84 1.86 -10.81
N HIS A 51 -12.06 0.74 -11.49
CA HIS A 51 -13.25 0.52 -12.31
C HIS A 51 -14.55 0.62 -11.50
N LEU A 52 -14.56 0.06 -10.29
CA LEU A 52 -15.77 -0.03 -9.48
C LEU A 52 -16.00 1.17 -8.57
N ASN A 53 -14.96 1.93 -8.23
CA ASN A 53 -15.10 3.11 -7.38
C ASN A 53 -15.15 4.43 -8.16
N GLY A 54 -14.82 4.42 -9.44
CA GLY A 54 -14.99 5.56 -10.35
C GLY A 54 -14.55 6.89 -9.76
N HIS A 55 -15.51 7.81 -9.59
CA HIS A 55 -15.27 9.15 -9.06
C HIS A 55 -14.87 9.19 -7.57
N CYS A 56 -15.13 8.12 -6.81
CA CYS A 56 -14.73 8.02 -5.40
C CYS A 56 -13.31 7.51 -5.19
N ILE A 57 -12.55 7.28 -6.26
CA ILE A 57 -11.19 6.72 -6.15
C ILE A 57 -10.25 7.60 -5.34
N SER A 58 -10.46 8.91 -5.30
CA SER A 58 -9.64 9.84 -4.51
C SER A 58 -9.86 9.74 -3.00
N GLU A 59 -10.90 9.02 -2.57
CA GLU A 59 -11.29 8.88 -1.17
C GLU A 59 -10.75 7.62 -0.50
N ILE A 60 -9.94 6.84 -1.21
CA ILE A 60 -9.34 5.61 -0.68
C ILE A 60 -7.87 5.81 -0.33
N VAL A 61 -7.34 4.87 0.45
CA VAL A 61 -5.91 4.68 0.68
C VAL A 61 -5.52 3.35 0.07
N VAL A 62 -4.38 3.28 -0.59
CA VAL A 62 -3.89 2.04 -1.20
C VAL A 62 -2.65 1.57 -0.45
N ALA A 63 -2.60 0.29 -0.12
CA ALA A 63 -1.43 -0.33 0.51
C ALA A 63 -0.87 -1.42 -0.40
N TYR A 64 0.43 -1.38 -0.65
CA TYR A 64 1.13 -2.48 -1.28
C TYR A 64 1.57 -3.47 -0.21
N GLU A 65 0.97 -4.63 -0.21
CA GLU A 65 1.29 -5.73 0.70
C GLU A 65 1.80 -6.94 -0.10
N PRO A 66 3.12 -7.04 -0.33
CA PRO A 66 3.66 -8.26 -0.93
C PRO A 66 3.36 -9.43 -0.01
N VAL A 67 2.52 -10.35 -0.46
CA VAL A 67 1.99 -11.46 0.38
C VAL A 67 3.12 -12.29 0.98
N TRP A 68 4.19 -12.48 0.22
CA TRP A 68 5.37 -13.23 0.65
C TRP A 68 6.19 -12.52 1.76
N ALA A 69 5.92 -11.25 2.03
CA ALA A 69 6.61 -10.45 3.05
C ALA A 69 5.75 -10.18 4.29
N ILE A 70 4.53 -10.73 4.35
CA ILE A 70 3.64 -10.54 5.50
C ILE A 70 3.91 -11.61 6.53
N GLY A 71 4.38 -11.21 7.72
CA GLY A 71 4.58 -12.11 8.85
C GLY A 71 5.68 -13.17 8.67
N THR A 72 6.48 -13.07 7.61
CA THR A 72 7.52 -14.06 7.29
C THR A 72 8.93 -13.64 7.72
N GLY A 73 9.10 -12.39 8.14
CA GLY A 73 10.41 -11.78 8.36
C GLY A 73 11.11 -11.37 7.07
N LYS A 74 10.58 -11.74 5.89
CA LYS A 74 11.04 -11.25 4.60
C LYS A 74 10.50 -9.86 4.35
N THR A 75 11.25 -9.05 3.62
CA THR A 75 10.82 -7.71 3.22
C THR A 75 11.24 -7.46 1.77
N ALA A 76 10.44 -6.66 1.07
CA ALA A 76 10.89 -6.13 -0.21
C ALA A 76 12.05 -5.16 0.03
N SER A 77 13.02 -5.12 -0.88
CA SER A 77 14.02 -4.05 -0.83
C SER A 77 13.34 -2.70 -1.08
N PRO A 78 13.93 -1.59 -0.61
CA PRO A 78 13.38 -0.25 -0.90
C PRO A 78 13.16 -0.03 -2.40
N GLU A 79 14.08 -0.51 -3.23
CA GLU A 79 14.01 -0.40 -4.69
C GLU A 79 12.85 -1.22 -5.27
N GLN A 80 12.66 -2.45 -4.80
CA GLN A 80 11.54 -3.29 -5.22
C GLN A 80 10.19 -2.67 -4.84
N ALA A 81 10.09 -2.18 -3.60
CA ALA A 81 8.88 -1.52 -3.12
C ALA A 81 8.60 -0.24 -3.93
N GLN A 82 9.61 0.58 -4.16
CA GLN A 82 9.48 1.79 -4.96
C GLN A 82 9.02 1.50 -6.38
N GLN A 83 9.57 0.48 -7.00
CA GLN A 83 9.19 0.10 -8.37
C GLN A 83 7.70 -0.21 -8.47
N VAL A 84 7.16 -0.96 -7.51
CA VAL A 84 5.73 -1.28 -7.48
C VAL A 84 4.90 -0.03 -7.16
N HIS A 85 5.31 0.76 -6.19
CA HIS A 85 4.62 2.01 -5.83
C HIS A 85 4.58 3.00 -7.00
N ALA A 86 5.66 3.11 -7.78
CA ALA A 86 5.68 3.96 -8.97
C ALA A 86 4.66 3.51 -10.02
N VAL A 87 4.53 2.20 -10.23
CA VAL A 87 3.54 1.62 -11.14
C VAL A 87 2.12 1.94 -10.67
N LEU A 88 1.84 1.76 -9.38
CA LEU A 88 0.53 2.08 -8.80
C LEU A 88 0.22 3.58 -8.89
N ARG A 89 1.19 4.43 -8.61
CA ARG A 89 1.05 5.89 -8.72
C ARG A 89 0.71 6.31 -10.14
N ALA A 90 1.42 5.79 -11.13
CA ALA A 90 1.17 6.09 -12.53
C ALA A 90 -0.22 5.65 -12.97
N GLN A 91 -0.67 4.48 -12.53
CA GLN A 91 -2.01 3.98 -12.82
C GLN A 91 -3.11 4.86 -12.21
N LEU A 92 -2.92 5.31 -10.97
CA LEU A 92 -3.86 6.22 -10.31
C LEU A 92 -3.92 7.58 -11.00
N LYS A 93 -2.78 8.15 -11.37
CA LYS A 93 -2.74 9.42 -12.10
C LYS A 93 -3.44 9.34 -13.46
N ALA A 94 -3.30 8.21 -14.15
CA ALA A 94 -3.98 8.00 -15.43
C ALA A 94 -5.51 7.87 -15.25
N ALA A 95 -5.97 7.40 -14.11
CA ALA A 95 -7.40 7.25 -13.83
C ALA A 95 -8.08 8.58 -13.49
N SER A 96 -7.41 9.46 -12.72
CA SER A 96 -7.95 10.74 -12.29
C SER A 96 -6.83 11.67 -11.81
N PRO A 97 -6.91 12.98 -12.08
CA PRO A 97 -5.94 13.94 -11.51
C PRO A 97 -5.89 13.93 -9.98
N GLN A 98 -7.03 13.74 -9.32
CA GLN A 98 -7.10 13.68 -7.87
C GLN A 98 -6.52 12.37 -7.32
N ALA A 99 -6.60 11.29 -8.06
CA ALA A 99 -6.08 9.98 -7.66
C ALA A 99 -4.56 9.96 -7.48
N GLY A 100 -3.84 10.84 -8.15
CA GLY A 100 -2.40 11.00 -7.97
C GLY A 100 -1.99 11.45 -6.57
N ARG A 101 -2.92 11.97 -5.77
CA ARG A 101 -2.71 12.43 -4.39
C ARG A 101 -3.05 11.37 -3.34
N ILE A 102 -3.54 10.22 -3.75
CA ILE A 102 -3.84 9.11 -2.84
C ILE A 102 -2.55 8.67 -2.14
N HIS A 103 -2.64 8.45 -0.81
CA HIS A 103 -1.52 7.89 -0.07
C HIS A 103 -1.30 6.44 -0.45
N LEU A 104 -0.06 6.13 -0.84
CA LEU A 104 0.40 4.77 -1.12
C LEU A 104 1.27 4.30 0.04
N LEU A 105 0.77 3.32 0.78
CA LEU A 105 1.44 2.80 1.97
C LEU A 105 2.15 1.49 1.66
N TYR A 106 3.34 1.31 2.22
CA TYR A 106 4.01 0.01 2.18
C TYR A 106 3.52 -0.86 3.34
N GLY A 107 2.99 -2.02 3.01
CA GLY A 107 2.39 -2.94 3.98
C GLY A 107 3.19 -4.22 4.22
N GLY A 108 4.38 -4.35 3.67
CA GLY A 108 5.30 -5.42 4.03
C GLY A 108 5.96 -5.17 5.39
N SER A 109 6.89 -6.03 5.79
CA SER A 109 7.59 -5.88 7.06
C SER A 109 8.36 -4.56 7.11
N MET A 110 7.97 -3.68 8.02
CA MET A 110 8.65 -2.43 8.31
C MET A 110 9.08 -2.41 9.78
N ASN A 111 10.33 -2.04 10.02
CA ASN A 111 10.92 -1.97 11.35
C ASN A 111 11.82 -0.76 11.47
N ALA A 112 12.44 -0.56 12.64
CA ALA A 112 13.33 0.57 12.88
C ALA A 112 14.55 0.59 11.94
N ALA A 113 15.02 -0.59 11.50
CA ALA A 113 16.21 -0.70 10.66
C ALA A 113 15.94 -0.32 9.18
N ASN A 114 14.75 -0.61 8.63
CA ASN A 114 14.45 -0.39 7.21
C ASN A 114 13.52 0.79 6.93
N ALA A 115 12.89 1.35 7.95
CA ALA A 115 11.88 2.41 7.78
C ALA A 115 12.43 3.64 7.05
N ALA A 116 13.60 4.12 7.41
CA ALA A 116 14.18 5.32 6.79
C ALA A 116 14.40 5.15 5.29
N GLN A 117 14.92 4.00 4.86
CA GLN A 117 15.16 3.72 3.45
C GLN A 117 13.88 3.55 2.66
N LEU A 118 12.87 2.87 3.22
CA LEU A 118 11.56 2.71 2.59
C LEU A 118 10.84 4.06 2.48
N LEU A 119 10.78 4.82 3.55
CA LEU A 119 10.05 6.09 3.59
C LEU A 119 10.76 7.22 2.84
N ALA A 120 12.04 7.05 2.49
CA ALA A 120 12.77 7.97 1.63
C ALA A 120 12.42 7.80 0.15
N GLN A 121 11.74 6.72 -0.24
CA GLN A 121 11.38 6.47 -1.63
C GLN A 121 10.29 7.46 -2.10
N ALA A 122 10.35 7.84 -3.39
CA ALA A 122 9.52 8.91 -3.94
C ALA A 122 8.02 8.62 -3.87
N ASP A 123 7.61 7.36 -4.01
CA ASP A 123 6.20 6.98 -4.09
C ASP A 123 5.72 6.17 -2.88
N ILE A 124 6.51 6.08 -1.83
CA ILE A 124 6.11 5.47 -0.57
C ILE A 124 5.77 6.60 0.41
N ASP A 125 4.47 6.82 0.63
CA ASP A 125 3.98 7.92 1.45
C ASP A 125 3.92 7.58 2.94
N GLY A 126 3.97 6.31 3.28
CA GLY A 126 3.89 5.84 4.66
C GLY A 126 3.93 4.33 4.73
N GLY A 127 3.67 3.79 5.91
CA GLY A 127 3.72 2.36 6.15
C GLY A 127 2.58 1.87 7.03
N LEU A 128 2.28 0.57 6.91
CA LEU A 128 1.42 -0.15 7.84
C LEU A 128 2.34 -0.93 8.76
N VAL A 129 2.37 -0.56 10.03
CA VAL A 129 3.31 -1.13 11.00
C VAL A 129 2.59 -2.10 11.92
N GLY A 130 3.03 -3.36 11.91
CA GLY A 130 2.50 -4.42 12.76
C GLY A 130 3.33 -4.58 14.05
N GLY A 131 4.06 -5.69 14.15
CA GLY A 131 4.82 -6.06 15.36
C GLY A 131 5.79 -5.00 15.88
N ALA A 132 6.41 -4.23 15.01
CA ALA A 132 7.32 -3.15 15.41
C ALA A 132 6.61 -2.01 16.17
N SER A 133 5.28 -1.90 16.05
CA SER A 133 4.49 -0.91 16.81
C SER A 133 4.31 -1.28 18.29
N LEU A 134 4.63 -2.52 18.67
CA LEU A 134 4.49 -3.01 20.04
C LEU A 134 5.62 -2.56 20.95
N LYS A 135 6.71 -2.06 20.40
CA LYS A 135 7.87 -1.54 21.14
C LYS A 135 8.02 -0.04 20.88
N ALA A 136 7.80 0.76 21.92
CA ALA A 136 7.80 2.22 21.80
C ALA A 136 9.09 2.79 21.16
N PRO A 137 10.32 2.37 21.55
CA PRO A 137 11.53 2.88 20.92
C PRO A 137 11.58 2.63 19.41
N ASP A 138 11.20 1.43 18.97
CA ASP A 138 11.20 1.05 17.56
C ASP A 138 10.15 1.83 16.79
N PHE A 139 8.95 1.97 17.35
CA PHE A 139 7.87 2.70 16.71
C PHE A 139 8.19 4.19 16.59
N LEU A 140 8.79 4.80 17.61
CA LEU A 140 9.24 6.19 17.57
C LEU A 140 10.30 6.42 16.48
N THR A 141 11.22 5.48 16.29
CA THR A 141 12.20 5.53 15.20
C THR A 141 11.53 5.53 13.84
N ILE A 142 10.51 4.68 13.65
CA ILE A 142 9.74 4.61 12.41
C ILE A 142 8.99 5.94 12.17
N ILE A 143 8.33 6.47 13.19
CA ILE A 143 7.61 7.76 13.09
C ILE A 143 8.57 8.88 12.71
N ALA A 144 9.75 8.93 13.31
CA ALA A 144 10.76 9.95 12.99
C ALA A 144 11.24 9.87 11.54
N ALA A 145 11.21 8.70 10.93
CA ALA A 145 11.57 8.49 9.52
C ALA A 145 10.45 8.92 8.55
N ALA A 146 9.22 9.04 9.03
CA ALA A 146 8.03 9.36 8.23
C ALA A 146 7.80 10.88 8.13
N ARG A 147 8.74 11.57 7.56
CA ARG A 147 8.66 13.06 7.42
C ARG A 147 7.88 13.49 6.19
#